data_5e52b51a079f821fbd09cf8ff1191c62
#
_entry.id   5e52b51a079f821fbd09cf8ff1191c62
#
_cell.length_a   1.000
_cell.length_b   1.000
_cell.length_c   1.000
_cell.angle_alpha   90.00
_cell.angle_beta   90.00
_cell.angle_gamma   90.00
#
_symmetry.space_group_name_H-M   'P 1'
#
loop_
_entity.id
_entity.type
_entity.pdbx_description
1 polymer ?
#
loop_
_entity_poly.entity_id
_entity_poly.type
_entity_poly.pdbx_seq_one_letter_code
_entity_poly.pdbx_strand_id
1 'polypeptide(L)'
;IAVGTTSVRTLESLYYMGVKLVSAPDMAEKDLHVKQWEPYDLPHNEEGLVEVNGKAVSVEEAIRNLLIYLDRDGLNALHSSTQIIIAPGYSYKIVKALVTNFHQPQSTLLLLVSAFLKGDWRKVYDYALSHDFRFLSYGDSSLLIP
;
A
#
# COMPACT_ATOMS: atom_id res chain seq x y z
N ILE A 1 -10.10 -0.79 6.39
CA ILE A 1 -9.41 -1.93 7.02
C ILE A 1 -9.03 -2.90 5.93
N ALA A 2 -7.76 -3.24 5.83
CA ALA A 2 -7.28 -4.28 4.93
C ALA A 2 -7.14 -5.62 5.66
N VAL A 3 -7.53 -6.71 4.99
CA VAL A 3 -7.33 -8.07 5.50
C VAL A 3 -6.28 -8.75 4.62
N GLY A 4 -5.13 -9.04 5.22
CA GLY A 4 -3.96 -9.61 4.55
C GLY A 4 -3.07 -8.58 3.85
N THR A 5 -1.79 -8.90 3.77
CA THR A 5 -0.76 -8.02 3.20
C THR A 5 -0.90 -7.83 1.68
N THR A 6 -1.47 -8.81 0.98
CA THR A 6 -1.78 -8.68 -0.46
C THR A 6 -2.82 -7.59 -0.70
N SER A 7 -3.89 -7.56 0.11
CA SER A 7 -4.92 -6.51 0.03
C SER A 7 -4.33 -5.12 0.30
N VAL A 8 -3.42 -5.01 1.27
CA VAL A 8 -2.69 -3.76 1.54
C VAL A 8 -1.94 -3.29 0.30
N ARG A 9 -1.12 -4.17 -0.30
CA ARG A 9 -0.31 -3.85 -1.48
C ARG A 9 -1.19 -3.45 -2.67
N THR A 10 -2.30 -4.13 -2.87
CA THR A 10 -3.26 -3.79 -3.92
C THR A 10 -3.88 -2.40 -3.69
N LEU A 11 -4.41 -2.15 -2.51
CA LEU A 11 -5.06 -0.87 -2.19
C LEU A 11 -4.08 0.31 -2.29
N GLU A 12 -2.89 0.19 -1.69
CA GLU A 12 -1.88 1.25 -1.77
C GLU A 12 -1.41 1.49 -3.22
N SER A 13 -1.36 0.44 -4.05
CA SER A 13 -0.99 0.58 -5.47
C SER A 13 -2.03 1.35 -6.29
N LEU A 14 -3.32 1.28 -5.94
CA LEU A 14 -4.35 2.07 -6.62
C LEU A 14 -4.07 3.58 -6.53
N TYR A 15 -3.54 4.05 -5.41
CA TYR A 15 -3.12 5.44 -5.28
C TYR A 15 -2.08 5.81 -6.34
N TYR A 16 -1.01 5.03 -6.47
CA TYR A 16 0.07 5.31 -7.44
C TYR A 16 -0.39 5.18 -8.89
N MET A 17 -1.27 4.23 -9.18
CA MET A 17 -1.89 4.11 -10.50
C MET A 17 -2.69 5.37 -10.86
N GLY A 18 -3.49 5.88 -9.91
CA GLY A 18 -4.22 7.12 -10.08
C GLY A 18 -3.33 8.36 -10.21
N VAL A 19 -2.21 8.40 -9.50
CA VAL A 19 -1.20 9.46 -9.62
C VAL A 19 -0.60 9.50 -11.03
N LYS A 20 -0.29 8.34 -11.64
CA LYS A 20 0.23 8.26 -13.00
C LYS A 20 -0.72 8.92 -14.01
N LEU A 21 -2.02 8.76 -13.82
CA LEU A 21 -3.03 9.33 -14.71
C LEU A 21 -3.15 10.86 -14.62
N VAL A 22 -2.59 11.49 -13.58
CA VAL A 22 -2.48 12.96 -13.52
C VAL A 22 -1.58 13.48 -14.63
N SER A 23 -0.45 12.80 -14.86
CA SER A 23 0.54 13.20 -15.87
C SER A 23 0.27 12.60 -17.25
N ALA A 24 -0.35 11.43 -17.31
CA ALA A 24 -0.61 10.68 -18.53
C ALA A 24 -2.02 10.05 -18.52
N PRO A 25 -3.08 10.86 -18.74
CA PRO A 25 -4.47 10.37 -18.67
C PRO A 25 -4.79 9.25 -19.67
N ASP A 26 -4.06 9.19 -20.79
CA ASP A 26 -4.24 8.21 -21.87
C ASP A 26 -3.27 7.04 -21.79
N MET A 27 -2.62 6.84 -20.63
CA MET A 27 -1.68 5.74 -20.41
C MET A 27 -2.36 4.39 -20.70
N ALA A 28 -1.67 3.48 -21.39
CA ALA A 28 -2.20 2.14 -21.62
C ALA A 28 -2.31 1.37 -20.29
N GLU A 29 -3.34 0.54 -20.15
CA GLU A 29 -3.62 -0.21 -18.91
C GLU A 29 -2.41 -1.03 -18.41
N LYS A 30 -1.67 -1.65 -19.34
CA LYS A 30 -0.44 -2.39 -19.04
C LYS A 30 0.67 -1.54 -18.38
N ASP A 31 0.68 -0.22 -18.62
CA ASP A 31 1.70 0.70 -18.13
C ASP A 31 1.32 1.31 -16.76
N LEU A 32 0.08 1.09 -16.30
CA LEU A 32 -0.38 1.49 -14.96
C LEU A 32 0.25 0.66 -13.84
N HIS A 33 0.99 -0.41 -14.17
CA HIS A 33 1.64 -1.25 -13.16
C HIS A 33 2.55 -0.43 -12.22
N VAL A 34 2.61 -0.80 -10.93
CA VAL A 34 3.46 -0.13 -9.93
C VAL A 34 4.73 -0.93 -9.71
N LYS A 35 5.89 -0.31 -9.99
CA LYS A 35 7.21 -0.92 -9.80
C LYS A 35 7.55 -1.02 -8.31
N GLN A 36 8.53 -1.90 -8.01
CA GLN A 36 8.88 -2.26 -6.64
C GLN A 36 9.25 -1.06 -5.76
N TRP A 37 10.09 -0.15 -6.25
CA TRP A 37 10.61 0.99 -5.51
C TRP A 37 9.99 2.33 -5.94
N GLU A 38 9.09 2.31 -6.89
CA GLU A 38 8.46 3.51 -7.45
C GLU A 38 7.91 4.47 -6.38
N PRO A 39 7.28 4.01 -5.27
CA PRO A 39 6.83 4.92 -4.23
C PRO A 39 7.92 5.78 -3.60
N TYR A 40 9.17 5.32 -3.62
CA TYR A 40 10.29 6.00 -2.97
C TYR A 40 11.05 6.92 -3.94
N ASP A 41 10.88 6.71 -5.24
CA ASP A 41 11.51 7.51 -6.29
C ASP A 41 10.70 8.79 -6.63
N LEU A 42 9.44 8.85 -6.18
CA LEU A 42 8.54 9.98 -6.44
C LEU A 42 8.71 11.09 -5.39
N PRO A 43 8.55 12.37 -5.76
CA PRO A 43 8.54 13.46 -4.79
C PRO A 43 7.28 13.41 -3.92
N HIS A 44 7.44 13.68 -2.62
CA HIS A 44 6.36 13.70 -1.66
C HIS A 44 6.34 15.00 -0.86
N ASN A 45 5.15 15.45 -0.48
CA ASN A 45 4.98 16.52 0.49
C ASN A 45 5.18 16.01 1.94
N GLU A 46 5.06 16.89 2.92
CA GLU A 46 5.21 16.57 4.34
C GLU A 46 4.20 15.54 4.86
N GLU A 47 3.03 15.45 4.23
CA GLU A 47 1.98 14.47 4.55
C GLU A 47 2.24 13.10 3.88
N GLY A 48 3.29 13.00 3.07
CA GLY A 48 3.65 11.81 2.32
C GLY A 48 2.83 11.58 1.05
N LEU A 49 2.06 12.57 0.57
CA LEU A 49 1.36 12.51 -0.71
C LEU A 49 2.33 12.81 -1.84
N VAL A 50 2.17 12.12 -2.97
CA VAL A 50 2.99 12.35 -4.17
C VAL A 50 2.69 13.72 -4.76
N GLU A 51 3.73 14.45 -5.14
CA GLU A 51 3.62 15.72 -5.84
C GLU A 51 3.80 15.54 -7.35
N VAL A 52 2.85 16.07 -8.11
CA VAL A 52 2.94 16.14 -9.57
C VAL A 52 2.86 17.61 -9.98
N ASN A 53 3.87 18.08 -10.70
CA ASN A 53 3.99 19.50 -11.10
C ASN A 53 3.86 20.48 -9.91
N GLY A 54 4.45 20.14 -8.76
CA GLY A 54 4.43 20.96 -7.56
C GLY A 54 3.09 20.98 -6.80
N LYS A 55 2.14 20.10 -7.14
CA LYS A 55 0.86 19.96 -6.46
C LYS A 55 0.73 18.55 -5.89
N ALA A 56 0.39 18.45 -4.61
CA ALA A 56 0.13 17.17 -3.97
C ALA A 56 -1.18 16.54 -4.52
N VAL A 57 -1.10 15.27 -4.89
CA VAL A 57 -2.24 14.49 -5.37
C VAL A 57 -2.92 13.81 -4.18
N SER A 58 -4.17 14.18 -3.90
CA SER A 58 -4.93 13.54 -2.82
C SER A 58 -5.35 12.11 -3.20
N VAL A 59 -5.68 11.30 -2.19
CA VAL A 59 -6.21 9.94 -2.40
C VAL A 59 -7.51 9.99 -3.22
N GLU A 60 -8.38 10.94 -2.92
CA GLU A 60 -9.64 11.14 -3.65
C GLU A 60 -9.40 11.48 -5.12
N GLU A 61 -8.44 12.37 -5.40
CA GLU A 61 -8.07 12.75 -6.77
C GLU A 61 -7.51 11.54 -7.53
N ALA A 62 -6.61 10.77 -6.92
CA ALA A 62 -6.05 9.56 -7.51
C ALA A 62 -7.13 8.52 -7.86
N ILE A 63 -8.03 8.23 -6.93
CA ILE A 63 -9.12 7.27 -7.16
C ILE A 63 -10.11 7.79 -8.20
N ARG A 64 -10.43 9.08 -8.19
CA ARG A 64 -11.28 9.70 -9.21
C ARG A 64 -10.68 9.56 -10.60
N ASN A 65 -9.38 9.74 -10.76
CA ASN A 65 -8.70 9.57 -12.05
C ASN A 65 -8.81 8.13 -12.56
N LEU A 66 -8.73 7.13 -11.68
CA LEU A 66 -8.97 5.73 -12.05
C LEU A 66 -10.40 5.49 -12.50
N LEU A 67 -11.39 6.07 -11.83
CA LEU A 67 -12.80 5.94 -12.22
C LEU A 67 -13.06 6.59 -13.58
N ILE A 68 -12.54 7.80 -13.82
CA ILE A 68 -12.63 8.47 -15.11
C ILE A 68 -11.98 7.64 -16.22
N TYR A 69 -10.82 7.05 -15.93
CA TYR A 69 -10.11 6.16 -16.85
C TYR A 69 -10.96 4.94 -17.25
N LEU A 70 -11.57 4.27 -16.27
CA LEU A 70 -12.44 3.11 -16.52
C LEU A 70 -13.68 3.51 -17.33
N ASP A 71 -14.34 4.62 -16.98
CA ASP A 71 -15.55 5.10 -17.68
C ASP A 71 -15.24 5.49 -19.12
N ARG A 72 -14.13 6.18 -19.37
CA ARG A 72 -13.72 6.61 -20.71
C ARG A 72 -13.54 5.42 -21.66
N ASP A 73 -12.90 4.37 -21.17
CA ASP A 73 -12.57 3.20 -22.00
C ASP A 73 -13.64 2.10 -21.91
N GLY A 74 -14.76 2.37 -21.21
CA GLY A 74 -15.86 1.41 -21.03
C GLY A 74 -15.46 0.14 -20.29
N LEU A 75 -14.47 0.25 -19.38
CA LEU A 75 -13.93 -0.89 -18.65
C LEU A 75 -14.74 -1.14 -17.38
N ASN A 76 -15.11 -2.39 -17.15
CA ASN A 76 -15.79 -2.81 -15.91
C ASN A 76 -14.80 -3.18 -14.80
N ALA A 77 -13.53 -3.32 -15.10
CA ALA A 77 -12.47 -3.68 -14.17
C ALA A 77 -11.12 -3.16 -14.66
N LEU A 78 -10.23 -2.84 -13.72
CA LEU A 78 -8.84 -2.50 -14.00
C LEU A 78 -7.98 -3.77 -13.97
N HIS A 79 -7.30 -4.09 -15.07
CA HIS A 79 -6.35 -5.19 -15.15
C HIS A 79 -4.93 -4.64 -15.08
N SER A 80 -4.35 -4.66 -13.90
CA SER A 80 -3.01 -4.17 -13.66
C SER A 80 -2.24 -5.08 -12.72
N SER A 81 -0.98 -4.77 -12.49
CA SER A 81 -0.10 -5.52 -11.60
C SER A 81 0.64 -4.59 -10.67
N THR A 82 1.14 -5.13 -9.57
CA THR A 82 1.97 -4.40 -8.64
C THR A 82 3.13 -5.26 -8.14
N GLN A 83 4.29 -4.64 -8.06
CA GLN A 83 5.47 -5.17 -7.40
C GLN A 83 5.82 -4.37 -6.15
N ILE A 84 4.95 -3.43 -5.76
CA ILE A 84 5.21 -2.51 -4.65
C ILE A 84 5.82 -3.21 -3.44
N ILE A 85 6.91 -2.66 -2.91
CA ILE A 85 7.42 -2.99 -1.59
C ILE A 85 7.03 -1.88 -0.62
N ILE A 86 6.57 -2.28 0.56
CA ILE A 86 6.24 -1.35 1.64
C ILE A 86 7.24 -1.63 2.76
N ALA A 87 8.06 -0.64 3.06
CA ALA A 87 9.15 -0.73 4.02
C ALA A 87 9.13 0.47 4.98
N PRO A 88 9.85 0.44 6.11
CA PRO A 88 9.94 1.57 7.03
C PRO A 88 10.27 2.88 6.30
N GLY A 89 9.53 3.94 6.64
CA GLY A 89 9.55 5.23 5.93
C GLY A 89 8.42 5.41 4.92
N TYR A 90 7.69 4.35 4.58
CA TYR A 90 6.49 4.45 3.74
C TYR A 90 5.34 5.12 4.50
N SER A 91 4.72 6.13 3.89
CA SER A 91 3.49 6.77 4.39
C SER A 91 2.27 6.12 3.74
N TYR A 92 1.45 5.42 4.53
CA TYR A 92 0.22 4.79 4.04
C TYR A 92 -0.80 5.84 3.58
N LYS A 93 -1.42 5.62 2.43
CA LYS A 93 -2.40 6.52 1.82
C LYS A 93 -3.83 6.07 2.12
N ILE A 94 -4.14 4.82 1.82
CA ILE A 94 -5.50 4.27 1.84
C ILE A 94 -5.76 3.45 3.10
N VAL A 95 -4.82 2.57 3.48
CA VAL A 95 -5.02 1.61 4.57
C VAL A 95 -4.83 2.28 5.92
N LYS A 96 -5.87 2.21 6.78
CA LYS A 96 -5.88 2.80 8.14
C LYS A 96 -5.94 1.74 9.24
N ALA A 97 -6.24 0.49 8.92
CA ALA A 97 -6.17 -0.64 9.83
C ALA A 97 -5.86 -1.91 9.04
N LEU A 98 -5.15 -2.84 9.66
CA LEU A 98 -4.66 -4.06 9.03
C LEU A 98 -4.93 -5.27 9.90
N VAL A 99 -5.62 -6.26 9.32
CA VAL A 99 -5.72 -7.61 9.90
C VAL A 99 -4.70 -8.50 9.20
N THR A 100 -3.77 -9.08 9.95
CA THR A 100 -2.73 -9.94 9.38
C THR A 100 -2.25 -11.00 10.38
N ASN A 101 -1.68 -12.08 9.87
CA ASN A 101 -0.97 -13.07 10.69
C ASN A 101 0.38 -12.50 11.15
N PHE A 102 1.01 -13.21 12.09
CA PHE A 102 2.40 -12.93 12.48
C PHE A 102 3.37 -13.52 11.45
N HIS A 103 4.30 -12.70 10.99
CA HIS A 103 5.25 -13.03 9.93
C HIS A 103 6.62 -13.37 10.49
N GLN A 104 7.40 -14.16 9.73
CA GLN A 104 8.77 -14.50 10.10
C GLN A 104 9.69 -13.26 10.07
N PRO A 105 10.73 -13.24 10.93
CA PRO A 105 11.83 -12.28 10.80
C PRO A 105 12.45 -12.30 9.40
N GLN A 106 13.01 -11.16 8.97
CA GLN A 106 13.66 -10.98 7.66
C GLN A 106 12.76 -11.21 6.44
N SER A 107 11.44 -11.15 6.61
CA SER A 107 10.50 -11.18 5.49
C SER A 107 10.09 -9.78 5.04
N THR A 108 9.80 -9.62 3.75
CA THR A 108 9.23 -8.36 3.22
C THR A 108 7.86 -8.05 3.82
N LEU A 109 7.14 -9.06 4.32
CA LEU A 109 5.87 -8.89 5.01
C LEU A 109 6.05 -8.23 6.39
N LEU A 110 7.13 -8.55 7.09
CA LEU A 110 7.44 -7.86 8.35
C LEU A 110 7.87 -6.41 8.12
N LEU A 111 8.53 -6.10 6.99
CA LEU A 111 8.82 -4.71 6.62
C LEU A 111 7.54 -3.89 6.47
N LEU A 112 6.51 -4.46 5.82
CA LEU A 112 5.20 -3.83 5.67
C LEU A 112 4.54 -3.57 7.03
N VAL A 113 4.55 -4.54 7.94
CA VAL A 113 4.02 -4.38 9.31
C VAL A 113 4.82 -3.33 10.08
N SER A 114 6.15 -3.34 9.97
CA SER A 114 7.03 -2.36 10.60
C SER A 114 6.75 -0.93 10.12
N ALA A 115 6.54 -0.76 8.82
CA ALA A 115 6.14 0.53 8.24
C ALA A 115 4.78 0.98 8.79
N PHE A 116 3.81 0.05 8.89
CA PHE A 116 2.47 0.34 9.37
C PHE A 116 2.46 0.80 10.83
N LEU A 117 3.24 0.16 11.69
CA LEU A 117 3.37 0.47 13.12
C LEU A 117 4.45 1.52 13.43
N LYS A 118 4.99 2.21 12.41
CA LYS A 118 6.01 3.26 12.57
C LYS A 118 7.21 2.83 13.44
N GLY A 119 7.60 1.57 13.35
CA GLY A 119 8.72 0.98 14.09
C GLY A 119 8.34 0.24 15.39
N ASP A 120 7.13 0.36 15.90
CA ASP A 120 6.69 -0.29 17.15
C ASP A 120 6.33 -1.78 16.99
N TRP A 121 6.60 -2.37 15.84
CA TRP A 121 6.30 -3.77 15.55
C TRP A 121 6.92 -4.75 16.57
N ARG A 122 8.07 -4.44 17.15
CA ARG A 122 8.75 -5.29 18.13
C ARG A 122 7.89 -5.49 19.39
N LYS A 123 7.26 -4.45 19.89
CA LYS A 123 6.36 -4.54 21.06
C LYS A 123 5.23 -5.54 20.85
N VAL A 124 4.63 -5.52 19.65
CA VAL A 124 3.56 -6.44 19.26
C VAL A 124 4.07 -7.87 19.16
N TYR A 125 5.25 -8.06 18.57
CA TYR A 125 5.83 -9.39 18.36
C TYR A 125 6.39 -9.99 19.66
N ASP A 126 7.01 -9.19 20.51
CA ASP A 126 7.48 -9.64 21.85
C ASP A 126 6.30 -10.07 22.73
N TYR A 127 5.18 -9.31 22.67
CA TYR A 127 3.95 -9.72 23.33
C TYR A 127 3.44 -11.06 22.80
N ALA A 128 3.34 -11.22 21.49
CA ALA A 128 2.86 -12.44 20.87
C ALA A 128 3.74 -13.66 21.24
N LEU A 129 5.05 -13.50 21.21
CA LEU A 129 6.00 -14.57 21.58
C LEU A 129 5.90 -14.96 23.06
N SER A 130 5.66 -13.98 23.95
CA SER A 130 5.53 -14.24 25.39
C SER A 130 4.17 -14.82 25.80
N HIS A 131 3.19 -14.86 24.88
CA HIS A 131 1.83 -15.33 25.12
C HIS A 131 1.43 -16.51 24.22
N ASP A 132 2.39 -17.29 23.74
CA ASP A 132 2.19 -18.51 22.97
C ASP A 132 1.37 -18.32 21.66
N PHE A 133 1.41 -17.13 21.06
CA PHE A 133 0.77 -16.90 19.77
C PHE A 133 1.46 -17.71 18.67
N ARG A 134 0.65 -18.30 17.81
CA ARG A 134 1.14 -19.07 16.65
C ARG A 134 1.40 -18.16 15.48
N PHE A 135 2.48 -18.44 14.76
CA PHE A 135 2.93 -17.65 13.62
C PHE A 135 2.55 -18.29 12.29
N LEU A 136 2.68 -17.51 11.19
CA LEU A 136 2.44 -17.91 9.81
C LEU A 136 0.94 -18.13 9.48
N SER A 137 0.67 -18.70 8.29
CA SER A 137 -0.66 -18.75 7.68
C SER A 137 -1.70 -19.55 8.46
N TYR A 138 -1.28 -20.50 9.28
CA TYR A 138 -2.15 -21.29 10.17
C TYR A 138 -2.10 -20.82 11.62
N GLY A 139 -1.50 -19.66 11.83
CA GLY A 139 -1.31 -19.06 13.14
C GLY A 139 -2.44 -18.11 13.54
N ASP A 140 -2.17 -17.39 14.61
CA ASP A 140 -3.06 -16.36 15.12
C ASP A 140 -2.97 -15.09 14.28
N SER A 141 -3.98 -14.26 14.34
CA SER A 141 -4.05 -12.99 13.61
C SER A 141 -4.07 -11.82 14.57
N SER A 142 -3.59 -10.69 14.12
CA SER A 142 -3.62 -9.42 14.82
C SER A 142 -4.44 -8.38 14.04
N LEU A 143 -5.17 -7.53 14.75
CA LEU A 143 -5.71 -6.28 14.23
C LEU A 143 -4.77 -5.15 14.65
N LEU A 144 -4.15 -4.53 13.66
CA LEU A 144 -3.21 -3.43 13.85
C LEU A 144 -3.91 -2.10 13.52
N ILE A 145 -3.84 -1.15 14.45
CA ILE A 145 -4.35 0.22 14.32
C ILE A 145 -3.21 1.11 14.81
N PRO A 146 -2.53 1.89 13.93
CA PRO A 146 -1.39 2.73 14.30
C PRO A 146 -1.79 3.99 15.05
#